data_a24bfb40dfa431ecc879cddd9ea27db0
#
_entry.id   a24bfb40dfa431ecc879cddd9ea27db0
#
_cell.length_a   1.000
_cell.length_b   1.000
_cell.length_c   1.000
_cell.angle_alpha   90.00
_cell.angle_beta   90.00
_cell.angle_gamma   90.00
#
_symmetry.space_group_name_H-M   'P 1'
#
loop_
_entity.id
_entity.type
_entity.pdbx_description
1 polymer ?
#
loop_
_entity_poly.entity_id
_entity_poly.type
_entity_poly.pdbx_seq_one_letter_code
_entity_poly.pdbx_strand_id
1 'polypeptide(L)'
;MATQRIQHWFQSAERIQSPLSSVEKQLLIWMAQRLPATINSDHLTILGFAAQIMTGVSYALAKFNKFWLIAAIGFLALNWLGDSLDGTVARMRNRQRPRYGFYVDHMLDSIGSVALMGGLALSGYMSPVIAISLLVLFLLLSIQSYLATYTLGEFHMSFWNLGPTELRILLAVGNLALLRWPVVLKGHFRLFDIGGAVAVLCMSAMVFFFTIKNVARLYNEERIETNRIT
;
A
#
# COMPACT_ATOMS: atom_id res chain seq x y z
N MET A 1 29.95 9.05 6.36
CA MET A 1 29.26 8.34 7.45
C MET A 1 27.74 8.22 7.23
N ALA A 2 26.98 9.28 6.87
CA ALA A 2 25.54 9.19 6.63
C ALA A 2 25.16 8.21 5.49
N THR A 3 25.90 8.20 4.39
CA THR A 3 25.60 7.36 3.22
C THR A 3 25.76 5.86 3.50
N GLN A 4 26.71 5.47 4.34
CA GLN A 4 26.93 4.07 4.72
C GLN A 4 25.86 3.57 5.70
N ARG A 5 25.40 4.41 6.64
CA ARG A 5 24.25 4.08 7.51
C ARG A 5 22.99 3.84 6.70
N ILE A 6 22.71 4.70 5.72
CA ILE A 6 21.54 4.58 4.86
C ILE A 6 21.57 3.28 4.03
N GLN A 7 22.74 2.88 3.49
CA GLN A 7 22.87 1.62 2.76
C GLN A 7 22.67 0.38 3.66
N HIS A 8 23.17 0.42 4.89
CA HIS A 8 22.96 -0.66 5.85
C HIS A 8 21.47 -0.83 6.24
N TRP A 9 20.72 0.27 6.30
CA TRP A 9 19.29 0.26 6.64
C TRP A 9 18.42 -0.40 5.57
N PHE A 10 18.71 -0.16 4.29
CA PHE A 10 17.99 -0.82 3.20
C PHE A 10 18.26 -2.33 3.10
N GLN A 11 19.37 -2.80 3.69
CA GLN A 11 19.70 -4.24 3.73
C GLN A 11 19.05 -4.97 4.93
N SER A 12 18.80 -4.25 6.02
CA SER A 12 18.27 -4.82 7.27
C SER A 12 16.75 -4.71 7.42
N ALA A 13 16.02 -4.12 6.46
CA ALA A 13 14.56 -4.12 6.47
C ALA A 13 14.04 -5.56 6.32
N GLU A 14 13.84 -6.25 7.43
CA GLU A 14 13.16 -7.55 7.48
C GLU A 14 11.73 -7.36 6.98
N ARG A 15 11.48 -7.78 5.74
CA ARG A 15 10.10 -8.00 5.26
C ARG A 15 9.52 -9.13 6.10
N ILE A 16 8.53 -8.83 6.93
CA ILE A 16 7.70 -9.86 7.56
C ILE A 16 7.10 -10.68 6.40
N GLN A 17 7.51 -11.94 6.31
CA GLN A 17 7.09 -12.83 5.23
C GLN A 17 5.67 -13.30 5.52
N SER A 18 4.71 -12.88 4.70
CA SER A 18 3.38 -13.50 4.69
C SER A 18 3.48 -14.93 4.11
N PRO A 19 2.57 -15.84 4.43
CA PRO A 19 2.56 -17.20 3.87
C PRO A 19 2.50 -17.22 2.33
N LEU A 20 1.90 -16.19 1.71
CA LEU A 20 1.86 -16.01 0.26
C LEU A 20 3.20 -15.56 -0.33
N SER A 21 4.09 -14.95 0.46
CA SER A 21 5.30 -14.30 -0.03
C SER A 21 6.29 -15.28 -0.70
N SER A 22 6.32 -16.53 -0.30
CA SER A 22 7.23 -17.54 -0.88
C SER A 22 6.79 -17.95 -2.29
N VAL A 23 5.50 -18.20 -2.48
CA VAL A 23 4.93 -18.58 -3.79
C VAL A 23 4.97 -17.38 -4.75
N GLU A 24 4.56 -16.21 -4.25
CA GLU A 24 4.64 -14.94 -4.98
C GLU A 24 6.06 -14.67 -5.46
N LYS A 25 7.06 -14.80 -4.59
CA LYS A 25 8.47 -14.59 -4.94
C LYS A 25 8.95 -15.51 -6.06
N GLN A 26 8.59 -16.80 -6.01
CA GLN A 26 8.95 -17.75 -7.07
C GLN A 26 8.31 -17.38 -8.41
N LEU A 27 7.03 -17.02 -8.39
CA LEU A 27 6.30 -16.57 -9.57
C LEU A 27 6.92 -15.31 -10.17
N LEU A 28 7.23 -14.32 -9.35
CA LEU A 28 7.85 -13.05 -9.79
C LEU A 28 9.24 -13.27 -10.39
N ILE A 29 10.05 -14.16 -9.81
CA ILE A 29 11.36 -14.53 -10.37
C ILE A 29 11.19 -15.21 -11.74
N TRP A 30 10.25 -16.16 -11.84
CA TRP A 30 9.95 -16.86 -13.09
C TRP A 30 9.50 -15.88 -14.19
N MET A 31 8.64 -14.92 -13.86
CA MET A 31 8.19 -13.86 -14.78
C MET A 31 9.33 -12.94 -15.19
N ALA A 32 10.13 -12.47 -14.21
CA ALA A 32 11.24 -11.54 -14.45
C ALA A 32 12.32 -12.14 -15.37
N GLN A 33 12.55 -13.46 -15.30
CA GLN A 33 13.48 -14.17 -16.19
C GLN A 33 13.03 -14.17 -17.66
N ARG A 34 11.71 -14.07 -17.91
CA ARG A 34 11.12 -14.10 -19.25
C ARG A 34 10.88 -12.73 -19.85
N LEU A 35 11.05 -11.67 -19.06
CA LEU A 35 10.87 -10.31 -19.54
C LEU A 35 12.00 -9.91 -20.50
N PRO A 36 11.68 -9.33 -21.68
CA PRO A 36 12.66 -8.80 -22.61
C PRO A 36 13.61 -7.81 -21.94
N ALA A 37 14.86 -7.75 -22.39
CA ALA A 37 15.86 -6.83 -21.84
C ALA A 37 15.49 -5.34 -22.00
N THR A 38 14.61 -5.03 -22.95
CA THR A 38 14.10 -3.68 -23.22
C THR A 38 13.14 -3.17 -22.15
N ILE A 39 12.47 -4.07 -21.38
CA ILE A 39 11.56 -3.68 -20.30
C ILE A 39 12.37 -3.49 -19.03
N ASN A 40 12.45 -2.25 -18.54
CA ASN A 40 13.15 -1.87 -17.33
C ASN A 40 12.19 -1.79 -16.12
N SER A 41 12.77 -1.74 -14.92
CA SER A 41 12.05 -1.48 -13.66
C SER A 41 11.12 -0.26 -13.77
N ASP A 42 11.62 0.86 -14.30
CA ASP A 42 10.83 2.10 -14.45
C ASP A 42 9.58 1.93 -15.33
N HIS A 43 9.65 1.12 -16.38
CA HIS A 43 8.46 0.83 -17.21
C HIS A 43 7.40 0.05 -16.41
N LEU A 44 7.83 -0.85 -15.54
CA LEU A 44 6.94 -1.63 -14.68
C LEU A 44 6.31 -0.77 -13.58
N THR A 45 7.09 0.12 -12.99
CA THR A 45 6.59 1.11 -12.02
C THR A 45 5.52 2.02 -12.65
N ILE A 46 5.78 2.53 -13.87
CA ILE A 46 4.80 3.36 -14.61
C ILE A 46 3.55 2.54 -14.94
N LEU A 47 3.70 1.28 -15.36
CA LEU A 47 2.59 0.39 -15.66
C LEU A 47 1.72 0.15 -14.41
N GLY A 48 2.36 -0.14 -13.27
CA GLY A 48 1.68 -0.32 -11.99
C GLY A 48 0.91 0.92 -11.56
N PHE A 49 1.55 2.08 -11.65
CA PHE A 49 0.91 3.35 -11.32
C PHE A 49 -0.27 3.68 -12.25
N ALA A 50 -0.09 3.55 -13.57
CA ALA A 50 -1.17 3.76 -14.53
C ALA A 50 -2.35 2.81 -14.27
N ALA A 51 -2.08 1.55 -13.95
CA ALA A 51 -3.11 0.58 -13.59
C ALA A 51 -3.84 0.97 -12.31
N GLN A 52 -3.17 1.54 -11.32
CA GLN A 52 -3.80 2.02 -10.09
C GLN A 52 -4.74 3.22 -10.36
N ILE A 53 -4.32 4.16 -11.18
CA ILE A 53 -5.19 5.25 -11.65
C ILE A 53 -6.42 4.69 -12.38
N MET A 54 -6.21 3.74 -13.31
CA MET A 54 -7.30 3.12 -14.07
C MET A 54 -8.24 2.29 -13.17
N THR A 55 -7.75 1.75 -12.06
CA THR A 55 -8.61 1.14 -11.03
C THR A 55 -9.58 2.18 -10.46
N GLY A 56 -9.07 3.36 -10.08
CA GLY A 56 -9.89 4.46 -9.59
C GLY A 56 -10.93 4.94 -10.61
N VAL A 57 -10.52 5.12 -11.87
CA VAL A 57 -11.42 5.47 -12.98
C VAL A 57 -12.50 4.40 -13.14
N SER A 58 -12.13 3.11 -13.09
CA SER A 58 -13.07 2.01 -13.20
C SER A 58 -14.10 2.03 -12.06
N TYR A 59 -13.69 2.32 -10.83
CA TYR A 59 -14.65 2.49 -9.73
C TYR A 59 -15.61 3.66 -9.98
N ALA A 60 -15.12 4.82 -10.41
CA ALA A 60 -15.99 5.96 -10.72
C ALA A 60 -17.01 5.62 -11.82
N LEU A 61 -16.60 4.89 -12.86
CA LEU A 61 -17.45 4.45 -13.96
C LEU A 61 -18.41 3.32 -13.55
N ALA A 62 -18.10 2.57 -12.50
CA ALA A 62 -18.97 1.51 -11.98
C ALA A 62 -20.33 2.04 -11.51
N LYS A 63 -20.43 3.34 -11.20
CA LYS A 63 -21.71 4.03 -10.95
C LYS A 63 -22.68 3.91 -12.13
N PHE A 64 -22.17 3.91 -13.36
CA PHE A 64 -22.99 3.86 -14.57
C PHE A 64 -23.19 2.42 -15.07
N ASN A 65 -22.18 1.56 -14.90
CA ASN A 65 -22.24 0.18 -15.32
C ASN A 65 -21.38 -0.71 -14.39
N LYS A 66 -22.03 -1.64 -13.70
CA LYS A 66 -21.39 -2.57 -12.75
C LYS A 66 -20.26 -3.42 -13.35
N PHE A 67 -20.22 -3.63 -14.66
CA PHE A 67 -19.14 -4.39 -15.31
C PHE A 67 -17.78 -3.69 -15.21
N TRP A 68 -17.73 -2.38 -14.90
CA TRP A 68 -16.48 -1.71 -14.57
C TRP A 68 -15.82 -2.24 -13.30
N LEU A 69 -16.55 -2.94 -12.41
CA LEU A 69 -15.94 -3.65 -11.27
C LEU A 69 -15.04 -4.79 -11.75
N ILE A 70 -15.36 -5.44 -12.89
CA ILE A 70 -14.50 -6.47 -13.49
C ILE A 70 -13.22 -5.81 -14.07
N ALA A 71 -13.37 -4.66 -14.71
CA ALA A 71 -12.21 -3.89 -15.18
C ALA A 71 -11.31 -3.47 -14.01
N ALA A 72 -11.90 -3.03 -12.89
CA ALA A 72 -11.16 -2.71 -11.67
C ALA A 72 -10.34 -3.91 -11.16
N ILE A 73 -10.89 -5.15 -11.19
CA ILE A 73 -10.15 -6.36 -10.82
C ILE A 73 -8.95 -6.57 -11.77
N GLY A 74 -9.14 -6.40 -13.07
CA GLY A 74 -8.06 -6.52 -14.06
C GLY A 74 -6.96 -5.49 -13.83
N PHE A 75 -7.31 -4.23 -13.54
CA PHE A 75 -6.35 -3.18 -13.24
C PHE A 75 -5.66 -3.38 -11.88
N LEU A 76 -6.34 -3.91 -10.86
CA LEU A 76 -5.70 -4.30 -9.60
C LEU A 76 -4.65 -5.39 -9.81
N ALA A 77 -4.94 -6.40 -10.65
CA ALA A 77 -3.97 -7.43 -11.01
C ALA A 77 -2.77 -6.86 -11.78
N LEU A 78 -3.03 -5.92 -12.71
CA LEU A 78 -1.98 -5.26 -13.47
C LEU A 78 -1.12 -4.33 -12.59
N ASN A 79 -1.73 -3.64 -11.63
CA ASN A 79 -1.01 -2.86 -10.63
C ASN A 79 -0.11 -3.75 -9.76
N TRP A 80 -0.63 -4.88 -9.27
CA TRP A 80 0.18 -5.87 -8.54
C TRP A 80 1.38 -6.36 -9.37
N LEU A 81 1.14 -6.67 -10.65
CA LEU A 81 2.18 -7.13 -11.56
C LEU A 81 3.29 -6.09 -11.72
N GLY A 82 2.93 -4.82 -12.00
CA GLY A 82 3.87 -3.73 -12.20
C GLY A 82 4.74 -3.49 -10.96
N ASP A 83 4.09 -3.31 -9.83
CA ASP A 83 4.67 -2.99 -8.53
C ASP A 83 5.55 -4.12 -7.96
N SER A 84 5.11 -5.39 -8.08
CA SER A 84 5.88 -6.53 -7.56
C SER A 84 7.06 -6.91 -8.46
N LEU A 85 6.92 -6.72 -9.79
CA LEU A 85 7.97 -7.08 -10.75
C LEU A 85 9.08 -6.05 -10.86
N ASP A 86 8.82 -4.76 -10.68
CA ASP A 86 9.82 -3.71 -10.88
C ASP A 86 11.04 -3.89 -9.97
N GLY A 87 10.82 -4.08 -8.67
CA GLY A 87 11.86 -4.37 -7.70
C GLY A 87 12.54 -5.73 -7.94
N THR A 88 11.80 -6.73 -8.43
CA THR A 88 12.35 -8.04 -8.74
C THR A 88 13.28 -7.98 -9.95
N VAL A 89 12.88 -7.30 -11.02
CA VAL A 89 13.69 -7.06 -12.22
C VAL A 89 14.94 -6.24 -11.90
N ALA A 90 14.80 -5.18 -11.08
CA ALA A 90 15.94 -4.36 -10.65
C ALA A 90 16.99 -5.19 -9.89
N ARG A 91 16.56 -6.09 -8.98
CA ARG A 91 17.45 -7.00 -8.24
C ARG A 91 18.13 -8.00 -9.15
N MET A 92 17.38 -8.67 -10.02
CA MET A 92 17.93 -9.72 -10.90
C MET A 92 18.93 -9.18 -11.91
N ARG A 93 18.74 -7.94 -12.37
CA ARG A 93 19.63 -7.30 -13.36
C ARG A 93 20.75 -6.48 -12.73
N ASN A 94 20.91 -6.50 -11.38
CA ASN A 94 21.87 -5.69 -10.62
C ASN A 94 21.79 -4.18 -10.94
N ARG A 95 20.56 -3.68 -11.16
CA ARG A 95 20.28 -2.27 -11.50
C ARG A 95 19.44 -1.59 -10.43
N GLN A 96 19.70 -1.91 -9.17
CA GLN A 96 18.98 -1.33 -8.03
C GLN A 96 19.37 0.13 -7.82
N ARG A 97 18.37 0.98 -7.60
CA ARG A 97 18.52 2.39 -7.22
C ARG A 97 17.74 2.65 -5.92
N PRO A 98 18.24 2.21 -4.73
CA PRO A 98 17.42 2.13 -3.52
C PRO A 98 16.76 3.45 -3.12
N ARG A 99 17.50 4.57 -3.16
CA ARG A 99 16.95 5.88 -2.79
C ARG A 99 15.91 6.39 -3.78
N TYR A 100 16.21 6.26 -5.07
CA TYR A 100 15.29 6.65 -6.15
C TYR A 100 14.04 5.78 -6.11
N GLY A 101 14.20 4.46 -6.05
CA GLY A 101 13.08 3.51 -6.02
C GLY A 101 12.19 3.77 -4.81
N PHE A 102 12.76 3.91 -3.61
CA PHE A 102 12.01 4.22 -2.40
C PHE A 102 11.15 5.49 -2.55
N TYR A 103 11.74 6.57 -3.06
CA TYR A 103 11.01 7.83 -3.23
C TYR A 103 9.89 7.73 -4.26
N VAL A 104 10.20 7.17 -5.44
CA VAL A 104 9.23 7.07 -6.55
C VAL A 104 8.07 6.16 -6.17
N ASP A 105 8.37 4.98 -5.64
CA ASP A 105 7.39 3.98 -5.23
C ASP A 105 6.36 4.58 -4.25
N HIS A 106 6.83 5.17 -3.16
CA HIS A 106 5.95 5.71 -2.13
C HIS A 106 5.18 6.97 -2.56
N MET A 107 5.76 7.78 -3.44
CA MET A 107 5.04 8.93 -4.01
C MET A 107 3.95 8.48 -4.97
N LEU A 108 4.25 7.52 -5.85
CA LEU A 108 3.26 6.99 -6.79
C LEU A 108 2.15 6.23 -6.08
N ASP A 109 2.48 5.46 -5.04
CA ASP A 109 1.49 4.80 -4.17
C ASP A 109 0.54 5.80 -3.51
N SER A 110 1.08 6.91 -3.00
CA SER A 110 0.28 7.97 -2.38
C SER A 110 -0.69 8.60 -3.39
N ILE A 111 -0.19 8.99 -4.58
CA ILE A 111 -0.99 9.58 -5.64
C ILE A 111 -2.02 8.57 -6.18
N GLY A 112 -1.60 7.34 -6.40
CA GLY A 112 -2.46 6.25 -6.87
C GLY A 112 -3.59 5.95 -5.89
N SER A 113 -3.31 6.02 -4.58
CA SER A 113 -4.32 5.83 -3.53
C SER A 113 -5.37 6.94 -3.53
N VAL A 114 -4.98 8.19 -3.84
CA VAL A 114 -5.95 9.28 -4.04
C VAL A 114 -6.88 8.96 -5.19
N ALA A 115 -6.37 8.48 -6.32
CA ALA A 115 -7.19 8.13 -7.48
C ALA A 115 -8.12 6.93 -7.16
N LEU A 116 -7.60 5.90 -6.50
CA LEU A 116 -8.36 4.70 -6.15
C LEU A 116 -9.50 5.03 -5.18
N MET A 117 -9.19 5.70 -4.06
CA MET A 117 -10.19 6.06 -3.05
C MET A 117 -11.15 7.15 -3.55
N GLY A 118 -10.68 8.08 -4.38
CA GLY A 118 -11.54 9.04 -5.08
C GLY A 118 -12.54 8.35 -6.00
N GLY A 119 -12.09 7.36 -6.76
CA GLY A 119 -12.95 6.52 -7.59
C GLY A 119 -14.00 5.76 -6.77
N LEU A 120 -13.59 5.16 -5.65
CA LEU A 120 -14.53 4.49 -4.73
C LEU A 120 -15.55 5.46 -4.13
N ALA A 121 -15.15 6.67 -3.75
CA ALA A 121 -16.05 7.70 -3.26
C ALA A 121 -17.12 8.09 -4.29
N LEU A 122 -16.75 8.09 -5.57
CA LEU A 122 -17.66 8.42 -6.69
C LEU A 122 -18.49 7.23 -7.18
N SER A 123 -18.11 6.01 -6.83
CA SER A 123 -18.67 4.76 -7.37
C SER A 123 -20.13 4.50 -6.98
N GLY A 124 -20.59 5.05 -5.85
CA GLY A 124 -21.88 4.70 -5.23
C GLY A 124 -21.86 3.40 -4.43
N TYR A 125 -20.79 2.61 -4.47
CA TYR A 125 -20.62 1.36 -3.70
C TYR A 125 -20.02 1.57 -2.32
N MET A 126 -19.36 2.71 -2.09
CA MET A 126 -18.82 3.14 -0.80
C MET A 126 -19.26 4.57 -0.48
N SER A 127 -19.48 4.86 0.80
CA SER A 127 -19.72 6.23 1.26
C SER A 127 -18.48 7.09 1.03
N PRO A 128 -18.59 8.31 0.47
CA PRO A 128 -17.46 9.22 0.33
C PRO A 128 -16.73 9.48 1.64
N VAL A 129 -17.45 9.56 2.76
CA VAL A 129 -16.86 9.76 4.08
C VAL A 129 -15.93 8.60 4.45
N ILE A 130 -16.36 7.35 4.24
CA ILE A 130 -15.54 6.17 4.52
C ILE A 130 -14.33 6.12 3.59
N ALA A 131 -14.52 6.36 2.29
CA ALA A 131 -13.42 6.35 1.32
C ALA A 131 -12.35 7.42 1.64
N ILE A 132 -12.77 8.63 1.99
CA ILE A 132 -11.85 9.71 2.38
C ILE A 132 -11.17 9.39 3.71
N SER A 133 -11.90 8.83 4.69
CA SER A 133 -11.30 8.41 5.97
C SER A 133 -10.22 7.35 5.78
N LEU A 134 -10.46 6.35 4.91
CA LEU A 134 -9.46 5.34 4.55
C LEU A 134 -8.25 5.95 3.89
N LEU A 135 -8.43 6.89 2.96
CA LEU A 135 -7.34 7.61 2.31
C LEU A 135 -6.49 8.39 3.34
N VAL A 136 -7.12 9.17 4.21
CA VAL A 136 -6.42 9.95 5.23
C VAL A 136 -5.62 9.03 6.16
N LEU A 137 -6.23 7.94 6.62
CA LEU A 137 -5.56 6.98 7.50
C LEU A 137 -4.41 6.26 6.79
N PHE A 138 -4.57 5.89 5.51
CA PHE A 138 -3.49 5.33 4.71
C PHE A 138 -2.31 6.30 4.61
N LEU A 139 -2.56 7.58 4.30
CA LEU A 139 -1.52 8.59 4.21
C LEU A 139 -0.85 8.85 5.58
N LEU A 140 -1.61 8.86 6.68
CA LEU A 140 -1.05 8.98 8.03
C LEU A 140 -0.17 7.78 8.40
N LEU A 141 -0.56 6.55 8.07
CA LEU A 141 0.27 5.36 8.28
C LEU A 141 1.54 5.40 7.41
N SER A 142 1.44 5.89 6.18
CA SER A 142 2.59 6.08 5.31
C SER A 142 3.58 7.10 5.88
N ILE A 143 3.09 8.27 6.31
CA ILE A 143 3.90 9.30 6.99
C ILE A 143 4.55 8.71 8.24
N GLN A 144 3.79 7.97 9.06
CA GLN A 144 4.30 7.29 10.26
C GLN A 144 5.45 6.35 9.91
N SER A 145 5.32 5.54 8.85
CA SER A 145 6.36 4.63 8.38
C SER A 145 7.61 5.39 7.92
N TYR A 146 7.45 6.49 7.19
CA TYR A 146 8.58 7.30 6.70
C TYR A 146 9.32 7.99 7.85
N LEU A 147 8.57 8.55 8.81
CA LEU A 147 9.16 9.16 10.00
C LEU A 147 9.89 8.13 10.86
N ALA A 148 9.31 6.95 11.10
CA ALA A 148 9.95 5.87 11.83
C ALA A 148 11.24 5.40 11.13
N THR A 149 11.23 5.30 9.80
CA THR A 149 12.41 4.97 9.02
C THR A 149 13.52 6.01 9.20
N TYR A 150 13.17 7.29 9.20
CA TYR A 150 14.14 8.36 9.36
C TYR A 150 14.69 8.48 10.79
N THR A 151 13.82 8.39 11.80
CA THR A 151 14.16 8.65 13.21
C THR A 151 14.67 7.41 13.94
N LEU A 152 14.05 6.24 13.70
CA LEU A 152 14.34 4.99 14.41
C LEU A 152 15.18 4.02 13.58
N GLY A 153 15.30 4.25 12.27
CA GLY A 153 15.98 3.31 11.37
C GLY A 153 15.18 2.04 11.09
N GLU A 154 13.89 2.01 11.44
CA GLU A 154 13.01 0.85 11.28
C GLU A 154 11.97 1.12 10.22
N PHE A 155 11.91 0.27 9.18
CA PHE A 155 10.91 0.37 8.12
C PHE A 155 9.86 -0.72 8.28
N HIS A 156 8.62 -0.33 8.56
CA HIS A 156 7.50 -1.23 8.70
C HIS A 156 6.52 -1.03 7.54
N MET A 157 6.52 -1.95 6.55
CA MET A 157 5.58 -1.92 5.42
C MET A 157 4.31 -2.74 5.64
N SER A 158 4.33 -3.68 6.56
CA SER A 158 3.18 -4.55 6.81
C SER A 158 2.66 -4.36 8.22
N PHE A 159 1.39 -4.05 8.30
CA PHE A 159 0.68 -3.95 9.55
C PHE A 159 -0.07 -5.27 9.79
N TRP A 160 0.30 -6.02 10.83
CA TRP A 160 -0.34 -7.29 11.18
C TRP A 160 -0.41 -8.33 10.05
N ASN A 161 0.69 -8.59 9.33
CA ASN A 161 0.75 -9.55 8.22
C ASN A 161 -0.17 -9.25 7.01
N LEU A 162 -0.83 -8.10 6.96
CA LEU A 162 -1.57 -7.64 5.80
C LEU A 162 -0.65 -6.74 4.96
N GLY A 163 -0.23 -7.26 3.83
CA GLY A 163 0.57 -6.52 2.85
C GLY A 163 -0.28 -5.93 1.71
N PRO A 164 0.35 -5.18 0.80
CA PRO A 164 -0.33 -4.62 -0.37
C PRO A 164 -1.00 -5.66 -1.25
N THR A 165 -0.42 -6.86 -1.37
CA THR A 165 -0.99 -7.97 -2.16
C THR A 165 -2.29 -8.48 -1.57
N GLU A 166 -2.34 -8.68 -0.25
CA GLU A 166 -3.54 -9.13 0.46
C GLU A 166 -4.68 -8.10 0.34
N LEU A 167 -4.37 -6.80 0.41
CA LEU A 167 -5.37 -5.74 0.20
C LEU A 167 -5.93 -5.75 -1.22
N ARG A 168 -5.10 -5.96 -2.24
CA ARG A 168 -5.55 -6.07 -3.63
C ARG A 168 -6.45 -7.29 -3.83
N ILE A 169 -6.11 -8.43 -3.23
CA ILE A 169 -6.95 -9.63 -3.26
C ILE A 169 -8.28 -9.37 -2.56
N LEU A 170 -8.27 -8.74 -1.39
CA LEU A 170 -9.48 -8.38 -0.65
C LEU A 170 -10.40 -7.47 -1.48
N LEU A 171 -9.85 -6.46 -2.15
CA LEU A 171 -10.59 -5.59 -3.06
C LEU A 171 -11.15 -6.37 -4.26
N ALA A 172 -10.36 -7.27 -4.86
CA ALA A 172 -10.82 -8.08 -5.99
C ALA A 172 -11.98 -9.01 -5.59
N VAL A 173 -11.86 -9.70 -4.45
CA VAL A 173 -12.94 -10.53 -3.90
C VAL A 173 -14.17 -9.69 -3.54
N GLY A 174 -13.94 -8.52 -2.94
CA GLY A 174 -14.99 -7.55 -2.65
C GLY A 174 -15.74 -7.10 -3.91
N ASN A 175 -15.01 -6.82 -5.01
CA ASN A 175 -15.60 -6.44 -6.29
C ASN A 175 -16.47 -7.57 -6.87
N LEU A 176 -16.04 -8.83 -6.78
CA LEU A 176 -16.86 -9.98 -7.18
C LEU A 176 -18.11 -10.08 -6.31
N ALA A 177 -17.99 -9.86 -5.02
CA ALA A 177 -19.13 -9.85 -4.11
C ALA A 177 -20.11 -8.70 -4.43
N LEU A 178 -19.63 -7.50 -4.79
CA LEU A 178 -20.45 -6.37 -5.20
C LEU A 178 -21.27 -6.65 -6.46
N LEU A 179 -20.77 -7.45 -7.39
CA LEU A 179 -21.52 -7.84 -8.59
C LEU A 179 -22.80 -8.61 -8.24
N ARG A 180 -22.78 -9.34 -7.11
CA ARG A 180 -23.91 -10.18 -6.66
C ARG A 180 -24.69 -9.57 -5.51
N TRP A 181 -23.98 -8.93 -4.56
CA TRP A 181 -24.57 -8.40 -3.32
C TRP A 181 -24.02 -6.99 -3.03
N PRO A 182 -24.47 -5.95 -3.77
CA PRO A 182 -23.99 -4.58 -3.54
C PRO A 182 -24.44 -4.02 -2.18
N VAL A 183 -25.56 -4.51 -1.66
CA VAL A 183 -26.09 -4.17 -0.35
C VAL A 183 -26.33 -5.43 0.48
N VAL A 184 -26.12 -5.31 1.77
CA VAL A 184 -26.22 -6.41 2.74
C VAL A 184 -27.11 -6.00 3.92
N LEU A 185 -27.34 -6.93 4.86
CA LEU A 185 -28.18 -6.71 6.04
C LEU A 185 -29.59 -6.21 5.65
N LYS A 186 -30.28 -6.98 4.81
CA LYS A 186 -31.65 -6.67 4.31
C LYS A 186 -31.72 -5.36 3.52
N GLY A 187 -30.64 -4.94 2.85
CA GLY A 187 -30.62 -3.74 2.00
C GLY A 187 -30.28 -2.44 2.71
N HIS A 188 -29.96 -2.47 4.01
CA HIS A 188 -29.70 -1.26 4.80
C HIS A 188 -28.27 -0.71 4.65
N PHE A 189 -27.29 -1.56 4.33
CA PHE A 189 -25.87 -1.16 4.28
C PHE A 189 -25.22 -1.58 2.97
N ARG A 190 -24.34 -0.75 2.44
CA ARG A 190 -23.46 -1.12 1.32
C ARG A 190 -22.38 -2.07 1.84
N LEU A 191 -22.03 -3.09 1.05
CA LEU A 191 -21.01 -4.06 1.44
C LEU A 191 -19.66 -3.39 1.75
N PHE A 192 -19.24 -2.45 0.92
CA PHE A 192 -17.97 -1.74 1.11
C PHE A 192 -17.98 -0.74 2.26
N ASP A 193 -19.16 -0.25 2.68
CA ASP A 193 -19.24 0.61 3.88
C ASP A 193 -18.95 -0.20 5.15
N ILE A 194 -19.43 -1.44 5.23
CA ILE A 194 -19.14 -2.28 6.41
C ILE A 194 -17.67 -2.64 6.46
N GLY A 195 -17.11 -3.16 5.37
CA GLY A 195 -15.67 -3.48 5.31
C GLY A 195 -14.80 -2.25 5.53
N GLY A 196 -15.18 -1.12 4.94
CA GLY A 196 -14.47 0.16 5.10
C GLY A 196 -14.53 0.70 6.54
N ALA A 197 -15.68 0.61 7.22
CA ALA A 197 -15.80 1.02 8.62
C ALA A 197 -14.88 0.18 9.54
N VAL A 198 -14.85 -1.12 9.35
CA VAL A 198 -13.92 -2.00 10.07
C VAL A 198 -12.47 -1.61 9.78
N ALA A 199 -12.12 -1.38 8.53
CA ALA A 199 -10.78 -0.95 8.15
C ALA A 199 -10.41 0.41 8.75
N VAL A 200 -11.33 1.39 8.78
CA VAL A 200 -11.14 2.70 9.45
C VAL A 200 -10.82 2.52 10.93
N LEU A 201 -11.57 1.68 11.64
CA LEU A 201 -11.32 1.41 13.06
C LEU A 201 -9.95 0.77 13.29
N CYS A 202 -9.62 -0.26 12.51
CA CYS A 202 -8.32 -0.95 12.60
C CYS A 202 -7.16 0.00 12.29
N MET A 203 -7.23 0.76 11.19
CA MET A 203 -6.17 1.69 10.79
C MET A 203 -6.02 2.84 11.80
N SER A 204 -7.12 3.36 12.36
CA SER A 204 -7.09 4.36 13.42
C SER A 204 -6.36 3.83 14.66
N ALA A 205 -6.72 2.63 15.11
CA ALA A 205 -6.05 1.99 16.25
C ALA A 205 -4.53 1.83 15.98
N MET A 206 -4.15 1.47 14.76
CA MET A 206 -2.74 1.32 14.37
C MET A 206 -2.00 2.66 14.38
N VAL A 207 -2.59 3.74 13.81
CA VAL A 207 -1.99 5.08 13.86
C VAL A 207 -1.71 5.48 15.31
N PHE A 208 -2.69 5.35 16.21
CA PHE A 208 -2.52 5.67 17.61
C PHE A 208 -1.47 4.80 18.29
N PHE A 209 -1.54 3.50 18.12
CA PHE A 209 -0.60 2.57 18.75
C PHE A 209 0.85 2.84 18.35
N PHE A 210 1.14 2.97 17.04
CA PHE A 210 2.50 3.22 16.57
C PHE A 210 2.98 4.62 16.95
N THR A 211 2.10 5.63 16.92
CA THR A 211 2.46 6.99 17.37
C THR A 211 2.89 6.97 18.82
N ILE A 212 2.08 6.39 19.71
CA ILE A 212 2.39 6.34 21.16
C ILE A 212 3.69 5.53 21.38
N LYS A 213 3.83 4.38 20.74
CA LYS A 213 5.02 3.52 20.86
C LYS A 213 6.30 4.26 20.44
N ASN A 214 6.28 4.91 19.28
CA ASN A 214 7.46 5.57 18.73
C ASN A 214 7.80 6.86 19.50
N VAL A 215 6.80 7.63 19.92
CA VAL A 215 7.00 8.81 20.79
C VAL A 215 7.60 8.40 22.13
N ALA A 216 7.07 7.36 22.78
CA ALA A 216 7.60 6.88 24.07
C ALA A 216 9.04 6.40 23.94
N ARG A 217 9.37 5.71 22.83
CA ARG A 217 10.73 5.26 22.56
C ARG A 217 11.70 6.41 22.36
N LEU A 218 11.39 7.35 21.46
CA LEU A 218 12.24 8.51 21.19
C LEU A 218 12.40 9.40 22.42
N TYR A 219 11.34 9.59 23.20
CA TYR A 219 11.41 10.34 24.46
C TYR A 219 12.39 9.71 25.46
N ASN A 220 12.43 8.37 25.54
CA ASN A 220 13.36 7.67 26.41
C ASN A 220 14.81 7.70 25.90
N GLU A 221 14.99 7.66 24.56
CA GLU A 221 16.33 7.71 23.92
C GLU A 221 16.93 9.13 24.01
N GLU A 222 16.11 10.18 23.93
CA GLU A 222 16.55 11.59 23.96
C GLU A 222 16.08 12.33 25.23
N ARG A 223 16.13 11.66 26.38
CA ARG A 223 15.67 12.23 27.63
C ARG A 223 16.56 13.42 28.02
N ILE A 224 15.94 14.60 28.19
CA ILE A 224 16.62 15.80 28.67
C ILE A 224 17.07 15.55 30.12
N GLU A 225 18.39 15.53 30.34
CA GLU A 225 18.92 15.51 31.71
C GLU A 225 18.55 16.82 32.39
N THR A 226 17.73 16.76 33.43
CA THR A 226 17.45 17.90 34.28
C THR A 226 18.75 18.24 35.01
N ASN A 227 19.50 19.21 34.50
CA ASN A 227 20.69 19.73 35.19
C ASN A 227 20.28 20.02 36.64
N ARG A 228 20.87 19.30 37.56
CA ARG A 228 20.81 19.67 38.98
C ARG A 228 21.43 21.05 39.07
N ILE A 229 20.59 22.07 39.21
CA ILE A 229 21.01 23.39 39.67
C ILE A 229 21.42 23.18 41.12
N THR A 230 22.72 22.97 41.32
CA THR A 230 23.35 23.02 42.64
C THR A 230 23.74 24.46 42.93
#